data_dd58f7f9e8dc1a3ed4a22a133970d196
#
_entry.id   dd58f7f9e8dc1a3ed4a22a133970d196
#
_cell.length_a   1.000
_cell.length_b   1.000
_cell.length_c   1.000
_cell.angle_alpha   90.00
_cell.angle_beta   90.00
_cell.angle_gamma   90.00
#
_symmetry.space_group_name_H-M   'P 1'
#
loop_
_entity.id
_entity.type
_entity.pdbx_description
1 polymer ?
#
loop_
_entity_poly.entity_id
_entity_poly.type
_entity_poly.pdbx_seq_one_letter_code
_entity_poly.pdbx_strand_id
1 'polypeptide(L)'
;MEVKKSSLIFFLYALVMFWPDYFFFGMIKYLENLLAAYAVIYVYNNRKRISGLSIIVIIYFTYFLLDTFLQGRGDIHTLISNAKITLFFVVTDIQFEKEKYDTVNIMWWFVFVFSLMNFFSLILFPNGLYRVETVWNEWGTKTSAPYWILGFKNSQAFWYLLLEILALLKWYLRPTRINKFFAYGCAIVAVAAQLLVRSSTATVACIVGAIGIWIAISFERKNVPIKSINSYLIVAINYIVNALLVFGMATFLGPVVQTLFNKDLTFSNRTNAWIAAFSDFLKNPIHGTGILTSESAKEVLGSLSYMQAHNEWLQCLWQGGIILFVIVTVMFLAVAKRINKIVDSKLKVVANLFLVSIFVEMAFEVWLGSQLTWIMVLMIYKMKCMESEKILSC
;
A
#
# COMPACT_ATOMS: atom_id res chain seq x y z
N MET A 1 -28.05 6.47 19.27
CA MET A 1 -27.16 6.78 18.13
C MET A 1 -27.66 5.97 16.93
N GLU A 2 -28.41 6.59 16.04
CA GLU A 2 -28.90 5.91 14.84
C GLU A 2 -27.70 5.64 13.92
N VAL A 3 -27.38 4.37 13.71
CA VAL A 3 -26.35 3.96 12.74
C VAL A 3 -26.94 4.20 11.35
N LYS A 4 -26.36 5.13 10.60
CA LYS A 4 -26.80 5.37 9.22
C LYS A 4 -26.63 4.10 8.39
N LYS A 5 -27.65 3.75 7.60
CA LYS A 5 -27.63 2.55 6.74
C LYS A 5 -26.41 2.47 5.83
N SER A 6 -25.92 3.63 5.33
CA SER A 6 -24.69 3.70 4.51
C SER A 6 -23.44 3.28 5.27
N SER A 7 -23.31 3.66 6.54
CA SER A 7 -22.17 3.29 7.38
C SER A 7 -22.18 1.80 7.73
N LEU A 8 -23.37 1.19 7.91
CA LEU A 8 -23.48 -0.25 8.16
C LEU A 8 -23.04 -1.08 6.94
N ILE A 9 -23.47 -0.68 5.74
CA ILE A 9 -23.07 -1.38 4.51
C ILE A 9 -21.56 -1.21 4.26
N PHE A 10 -21.04 -0.01 4.48
CA PHE A 10 -19.60 0.23 4.38
C PHE A 10 -18.80 -0.59 5.41
N PHE A 11 -19.32 -0.73 6.63
CA PHE A 11 -18.73 -1.60 7.65
C PHE A 11 -18.61 -3.04 7.17
N LEU A 12 -19.69 -3.63 6.63
CA LEU A 12 -19.66 -4.99 6.09
C LEU A 12 -18.69 -5.12 4.91
N TYR A 13 -18.64 -4.10 4.05
CA TYR A 13 -17.72 -4.12 2.91
C TYR A 13 -16.25 -4.02 3.37
N ALA A 14 -15.94 -3.12 4.30
CA ALA A 14 -14.61 -3.00 4.88
C ALA A 14 -14.19 -4.29 5.62
N LEU A 15 -15.13 -4.91 6.38
CA LEU A 15 -14.87 -6.19 7.05
C LEU A 15 -14.37 -7.24 6.06
N VAL A 16 -15.06 -7.39 4.94
CA VAL A 16 -14.73 -8.43 3.94
C VAL A 16 -13.43 -8.10 3.22
N MET A 17 -13.23 -6.83 2.84
CA MET A 17 -12.04 -6.41 2.12
C MET A 17 -10.76 -6.37 2.98
N PHE A 18 -10.88 -6.22 4.30
CA PHE A 18 -9.76 -6.30 5.25
C PHE A 18 -9.66 -7.67 5.93
N TRP A 19 -10.42 -8.69 5.48
CA TRP A 19 -10.36 -10.01 6.09
C TRP A 19 -9.02 -10.70 5.80
N PRO A 20 -8.24 -11.11 6.83
CA PRO A 20 -6.97 -11.80 6.60
C PRO A 20 -7.17 -13.21 6.04
N ASP A 21 -6.34 -13.62 5.10
CA ASP A 21 -6.38 -14.96 4.49
C ASP A 21 -6.21 -16.10 5.50
N TYR A 22 -5.54 -15.84 6.62
CA TYR A 22 -5.40 -16.80 7.71
C TYR A 22 -6.74 -17.31 8.24
N PHE A 23 -7.73 -16.43 8.33
CA PHE A 23 -9.08 -16.79 8.78
C PHE A 23 -9.97 -17.21 7.61
N PHE A 24 -9.45 -18.08 6.75
CA PHE A 24 -10.20 -18.51 5.57
C PHE A 24 -11.57 -19.05 5.95
N PHE A 25 -12.61 -18.36 5.48
CA PHE A 25 -13.99 -18.75 5.66
C PHE A 25 -14.74 -18.60 4.33
N GLY A 26 -15.13 -19.70 3.72
CA GLY A 26 -15.71 -19.72 2.37
C GLY A 26 -16.88 -18.75 2.16
N MET A 27 -17.71 -18.53 3.18
CA MET A 27 -18.80 -17.55 3.14
C MET A 27 -18.32 -16.11 2.89
N ILE A 28 -17.12 -15.76 3.31
CA ILE A 28 -16.57 -14.41 3.10
C ILE A 28 -16.47 -14.09 1.60
N LYS A 29 -16.04 -15.05 0.77
CA LYS A 29 -15.97 -14.87 -0.69
C LYS A 29 -17.34 -14.62 -1.33
N TYR A 30 -18.39 -15.29 -0.85
CA TYR A 30 -19.75 -15.07 -1.35
C TYR A 30 -20.26 -13.67 -0.93
N LEU A 31 -20.02 -13.28 0.32
CA LEU A 31 -20.39 -11.96 0.81
C LEU A 31 -19.63 -10.85 0.08
N GLU A 32 -18.35 -11.05 -0.20
CA GLU A 32 -17.52 -10.15 -0.99
C GLU A 32 -18.08 -9.94 -2.40
N ASN A 33 -18.50 -11.00 -3.10
CA ASN A 33 -19.12 -10.90 -4.42
C ASN A 33 -20.45 -10.15 -4.37
N LEU A 34 -21.29 -10.43 -3.36
CA LEU A 34 -22.57 -9.75 -3.16
C LEU A 34 -22.37 -8.25 -2.90
N LEU A 35 -21.42 -7.91 -2.03
CA LEU A 35 -21.12 -6.52 -1.72
C LEU A 35 -20.46 -5.80 -2.89
N ALA A 36 -19.66 -6.47 -3.70
CA ALA A 36 -19.12 -5.91 -4.94
C ALA A 36 -20.24 -5.60 -5.95
N ALA A 37 -21.22 -6.49 -6.10
CA ALA A 37 -22.40 -6.22 -6.95
C ALA A 37 -23.21 -5.01 -6.44
N TYR A 38 -23.44 -4.91 -5.13
CA TYR A 38 -24.07 -3.74 -4.52
C TYR A 38 -23.24 -2.46 -4.73
N ALA A 39 -21.91 -2.56 -4.64
CA ALA A 39 -21.00 -1.44 -4.83
C ALA A 39 -21.13 -0.79 -6.22
N VAL A 40 -21.40 -1.57 -7.27
CA VAL A 40 -21.68 -1.03 -8.61
C VAL A 40 -22.87 -0.09 -8.59
N ILE A 41 -24.00 -0.52 -7.97
CA ILE A 41 -25.20 0.28 -7.85
C ILE A 41 -24.94 1.53 -6.99
N TYR A 42 -24.20 1.36 -5.89
CA TYR A 42 -23.83 2.46 -4.99
C TYR A 42 -22.97 3.51 -5.70
N VAL A 43 -21.96 3.11 -6.45
CA VAL A 43 -21.08 3.98 -7.24
C VAL A 43 -21.88 4.72 -8.31
N TYR A 44 -22.74 4.01 -9.05
CA TYR A 44 -23.60 4.63 -10.07
C TYR A 44 -24.47 5.73 -9.50
N ASN A 45 -25.16 5.47 -8.36
CA ASN A 45 -26.02 6.43 -7.71
C ASN A 45 -25.28 7.64 -7.11
N ASN A 46 -23.99 7.50 -6.83
CA ASN A 46 -23.16 8.52 -6.22
C ASN A 46 -22.03 9.04 -7.13
N ARG A 47 -22.09 8.77 -8.44
CA ARG A 47 -21.03 9.07 -9.42
C ARG A 47 -20.53 10.53 -9.41
N LYS A 48 -21.38 11.49 -9.02
CA LYS A 48 -21.00 12.91 -8.89
C LYS A 48 -19.99 13.19 -7.77
N ARG A 49 -19.76 12.23 -6.86
CA ARG A 49 -18.83 12.33 -5.73
C ARG A 49 -17.50 11.64 -5.98
N ILE A 50 -17.31 11.04 -7.15
CA ILE A 50 -16.08 10.37 -7.54
C ILE A 50 -14.97 11.43 -7.69
N SER A 51 -13.85 11.24 -7.00
CA SER A 51 -12.71 12.14 -7.09
C SER A 51 -11.89 11.92 -8.36
N GLY A 52 -11.06 12.91 -8.72
CA GLY A 52 -10.12 12.76 -9.85
C GLY A 52 -9.12 11.61 -9.62
N LEU A 53 -8.76 11.31 -8.38
CA LEU A 53 -7.90 10.17 -8.08
C LEU A 53 -8.60 8.85 -8.40
N SER A 54 -9.88 8.70 -8.05
CA SER A 54 -10.66 7.51 -8.39
C SER A 54 -10.77 7.28 -9.89
N ILE A 55 -10.87 8.35 -10.68
CA ILE A 55 -10.87 8.23 -12.16
C ILE A 55 -9.53 7.65 -12.64
N ILE A 56 -8.41 8.14 -12.11
CA ILE A 56 -7.08 7.63 -12.48
C ILE A 56 -6.94 6.15 -12.10
N VAL A 57 -7.43 5.75 -10.93
CA VAL A 57 -7.41 4.36 -10.47
C VAL A 57 -8.28 3.45 -11.34
N ILE A 58 -9.46 3.91 -11.74
CA ILE A 58 -10.31 3.19 -12.71
C ILE A 58 -9.56 3.01 -14.04
N ILE A 59 -8.91 4.07 -14.56
CA ILE A 59 -8.11 4.00 -15.78
C ILE A 59 -6.95 3.00 -15.62
N TYR A 60 -6.25 3.01 -14.47
CA TYR A 60 -5.17 2.07 -14.17
C TYR A 60 -5.64 0.61 -14.30
N PHE A 61 -6.68 0.25 -13.56
CA PHE A 61 -7.17 -1.13 -13.57
C PHE A 61 -7.79 -1.52 -14.91
N THR A 62 -8.51 -0.60 -15.54
CA THR A 62 -9.12 -0.86 -16.87
C THR A 62 -8.04 -1.11 -17.92
N TYR A 63 -7.02 -0.23 -17.99
CA TYR A 63 -5.90 -0.42 -18.92
C TYR A 63 -5.18 -1.73 -18.66
N PHE A 64 -4.80 -1.99 -17.40
CA PHE A 64 -4.00 -3.17 -17.04
C PHE A 64 -4.74 -4.48 -17.33
N LEU A 65 -6.05 -4.51 -17.10
CA LEU A 65 -6.89 -5.66 -17.45
C LEU A 65 -7.04 -5.83 -18.96
N LEU A 66 -7.39 -4.76 -19.68
CA LEU A 66 -7.55 -4.82 -21.15
C LEU A 66 -6.26 -5.28 -21.82
N ASP A 67 -5.13 -4.70 -21.42
CA ASP A 67 -3.82 -5.08 -21.94
C ASP A 67 -3.51 -6.56 -21.67
N THR A 68 -3.76 -7.05 -20.45
CA THR A 68 -3.58 -8.46 -20.08
C THR A 68 -4.44 -9.41 -20.93
N PHE A 69 -5.71 -9.04 -21.18
CA PHE A 69 -6.59 -9.83 -22.05
C PHE A 69 -6.16 -9.81 -23.52
N LEU A 70 -5.73 -8.67 -24.03
CA LEU A 70 -5.22 -8.54 -25.40
C LEU A 70 -3.96 -9.39 -25.65
N GLN A 71 -3.18 -9.62 -24.60
CA GLN A 71 -2.02 -10.50 -24.64
C GLN A 71 -2.35 -11.98 -24.39
N GLY A 72 -3.64 -12.34 -24.30
CA GLY A 72 -4.10 -13.72 -24.11
C GLY A 72 -3.80 -14.32 -22.72
N ARG A 73 -3.52 -13.45 -21.71
CA ARG A 73 -3.15 -13.88 -20.36
C ARG A 73 -4.24 -13.63 -19.30
N GLY A 74 -5.30 -12.93 -19.68
CA GLY A 74 -6.40 -12.60 -18.77
C GLY A 74 -7.30 -13.81 -18.51
N ASP A 75 -7.75 -13.94 -17.26
CA ASP A 75 -8.80 -14.87 -16.86
C ASP A 75 -9.90 -14.13 -16.07
N ILE A 76 -11.03 -14.81 -15.89
CA ILE A 76 -12.20 -14.26 -15.20
C ILE A 76 -11.91 -13.98 -13.71
N HIS A 77 -11.04 -14.76 -13.08
CA HIS A 77 -10.68 -14.60 -11.67
C HIS A 77 -9.87 -13.30 -11.48
N THR A 78 -8.88 -13.06 -12.34
CA THR A 78 -8.08 -11.83 -12.38
C THR A 78 -8.97 -10.61 -12.60
N LEU A 79 -9.94 -10.68 -13.54
CA LEU A 79 -10.91 -9.61 -13.79
C LEU A 79 -11.72 -9.28 -12.52
N ILE A 80 -12.33 -10.29 -11.91
CA ILE A 80 -13.18 -10.13 -10.73
C ILE A 80 -12.37 -9.56 -9.54
N SER A 81 -11.17 -10.08 -9.31
CA SER A 81 -10.31 -9.62 -8.20
C SER A 81 -9.96 -8.12 -8.35
N ASN A 82 -9.49 -7.71 -9.52
CA ASN A 82 -9.13 -6.32 -9.75
C ASN A 82 -10.35 -5.38 -9.75
N ALA A 83 -11.50 -5.84 -10.26
CA ALA A 83 -12.74 -5.09 -10.19
C ALA A 83 -13.19 -4.84 -8.74
N LYS A 84 -13.04 -5.82 -7.83
CA LYS A 84 -13.37 -5.67 -6.41
C LYS A 84 -12.47 -4.63 -5.73
N ILE A 85 -11.15 -4.67 -5.98
CA ILE A 85 -10.20 -3.68 -5.45
C ILE A 85 -10.60 -2.28 -5.93
N THR A 86 -10.88 -2.13 -7.22
CA THR A 86 -11.31 -0.85 -7.82
C THR A 86 -12.61 -0.34 -7.18
N LEU A 87 -13.62 -1.20 -7.06
CA LEU A 87 -14.90 -0.85 -6.45
C LEU A 87 -14.75 -0.47 -4.99
N PHE A 88 -13.95 -1.21 -4.22
CA PHE A 88 -13.69 -0.87 -2.81
C PHE A 88 -13.02 0.49 -2.68
N PHE A 89 -12.04 0.79 -3.53
CA PHE A 89 -11.40 2.10 -3.58
C PHE A 89 -12.42 3.23 -3.82
N VAL A 90 -13.23 3.10 -4.89
CA VAL A 90 -14.21 4.13 -5.28
C VAL A 90 -15.31 4.29 -4.23
N VAL A 91 -15.80 3.19 -3.64
CA VAL A 91 -16.77 3.23 -2.55
C VAL A 91 -16.19 3.95 -1.34
N THR A 92 -14.94 3.66 -0.98
CA THR A 92 -14.26 4.32 0.15
C THR A 92 -14.08 5.82 -0.11
N ASP A 93 -13.72 6.20 -1.33
CA ASP A 93 -13.63 7.61 -1.76
C ASP A 93 -14.97 8.34 -1.59
N ILE A 94 -16.06 7.77 -2.10
CA ILE A 94 -17.42 8.33 -2.00
C ILE A 94 -17.87 8.38 -0.53
N GLN A 95 -17.64 7.33 0.24
CA GLN A 95 -18.06 7.26 1.64
C GLN A 95 -17.29 8.27 2.49
N PHE A 96 -15.99 8.47 2.22
CA PHE A 96 -15.20 9.48 2.88
C PHE A 96 -15.76 10.90 2.64
N GLU A 97 -16.20 11.23 1.42
CA GLU A 97 -16.83 12.54 1.14
C GLU A 97 -18.14 12.73 1.89
N LYS A 98 -18.86 11.65 2.20
CA LYS A 98 -20.12 11.73 2.96
C LYS A 98 -19.90 11.79 4.47
N GLU A 99 -19.02 10.95 4.99
CA GLU A 99 -18.87 10.68 6.42
C GLU A 99 -17.41 10.37 6.76
N LYS A 100 -16.57 11.42 6.75
CA LYS A 100 -15.10 11.29 6.92
C LYS A 100 -14.71 10.50 8.17
N TYR A 101 -15.24 10.92 9.34
CA TYR A 101 -14.86 10.29 10.60
C TYR A 101 -15.29 8.83 10.66
N ASP A 102 -16.54 8.53 10.30
CA ASP A 102 -17.04 7.16 10.38
C ASP A 102 -16.31 6.23 9.42
N THR A 103 -15.99 6.72 8.21
CA THR A 103 -15.20 5.98 7.22
C THR A 103 -13.81 5.63 7.77
N VAL A 104 -13.08 6.63 8.30
CA VAL A 104 -11.76 6.41 8.90
C VAL A 104 -11.86 5.52 10.13
N ASN A 105 -12.84 5.75 11.00
CA ASN A 105 -13.01 4.99 12.24
C ASN A 105 -13.34 3.51 11.98
N ILE A 106 -14.20 3.21 11.00
CA ILE A 106 -14.53 1.83 10.60
C ILE A 106 -13.28 1.11 10.09
N MET A 107 -12.57 1.70 9.13
CA MET A 107 -11.35 1.10 8.61
C MET A 107 -10.27 0.94 9.70
N TRP A 108 -10.10 1.96 10.56
CA TRP A 108 -9.16 1.90 11.66
C TRP A 108 -9.43 0.72 12.59
N TRP A 109 -10.69 0.46 12.94
CA TRP A 109 -11.03 -0.66 13.84
C TRP A 109 -10.62 -2.02 13.24
N PHE A 110 -10.90 -2.27 11.96
CA PHE A 110 -10.49 -3.54 11.34
C PHE A 110 -8.98 -3.67 11.27
N VAL A 111 -8.30 -2.64 10.76
CA VAL A 111 -6.84 -2.66 10.64
C VAL A 111 -6.19 -2.76 12.02
N PHE A 112 -6.69 -2.06 13.03
CA PHE A 112 -6.18 -2.12 14.40
C PHE A 112 -6.33 -3.51 15.01
N VAL A 113 -7.51 -4.11 14.95
CA VAL A 113 -7.76 -5.44 15.54
C VAL A 113 -6.87 -6.49 14.89
N PHE A 114 -6.85 -6.56 13.56
CA PHE A 114 -6.04 -7.56 12.87
C PHE A 114 -4.54 -7.32 13.03
N SER A 115 -4.08 -6.07 13.03
CA SER A 115 -2.68 -5.74 13.31
C SER A 115 -2.27 -6.10 14.73
N LEU A 116 -3.15 -5.87 15.71
CA LEU A 116 -2.90 -6.22 17.10
C LEU A 116 -2.87 -7.74 17.31
N MET A 117 -3.82 -8.48 16.71
CA MET A 117 -3.82 -9.95 16.73
C MET A 117 -2.54 -10.50 16.09
N ASN A 118 -2.12 -9.92 14.96
CA ASN A 118 -0.87 -10.30 14.32
C ASN A 118 0.34 -9.98 15.18
N PHE A 119 0.39 -8.83 15.83
CA PHE A 119 1.47 -8.45 16.74
C PHE A 119 1.64 -9.46 17.90
N PHE A 120 0.53 -9.88 18.51
CA PHE A 120 0.58 -10.95 19.52
C PHE A 120 1.01 -12.29 18.92
N SER A 121 0.58 -12.61 17.68
CA SER A 121 1.03 -13.85 17.03
C SER A 121 2.55 -13.85 16.76
N LEU A 122 3.15 -12.67 16.48
CA LEU A 122 4.61 -12.54 16.34
C LEU A 122 5.36 -12.81 17.63
N ILE A 123 4.81 -12.37 18.75
CA ILE A 123 5.41 -12.58 20.09
C ILE A 123 5.29 -14.04 20.51
N LEU A 124 4.09 -14.62 20.37
CA LEU A 124 3.79 -15.99 20.82
C LEU A 124 4.40 -17.06 19.90
N PHE A 125 4.54 -16.77 18.61
CA PHE A 125 5.04 -17.69 17.59
C PHE A 125 6.18 -17.07 16.77
N PRO A 126 7.37 -16.83 17.36
CA PRO A 126 8.46 -16.12 16.69
C PRO A 126 8.99 -16.84 15.43
N ASN A 127 8.75 -18.15 15.32
CA ASN A 127 9.15 -18.98 14.16
C ASN A 127 8.01 -19.19 13.15
N GLY A 128 6.94 -18.41 13.24
CA GLY A 128 5.72 -18.50 12.43
C GLY A 128 4.57 -19.19 13.13
N LEU A 129 3.35 -18.70 12.90
CA LEU A 129 2.11 -19.32 13.38
C LEU A 129 1.78 -20.55 12.53
N TYR A 130 2.12 -20.52 11.25
CA TYR A 130 2.04 -21.65 10.32
C TYR A 130 3.17 -21.53 9.29
N ARG A 131 3.37 -22.58 8.51
CA ARG A 131 4.40 -22.61 7.48
C ARG A 131 3.79 -22.91 6.13
N VAL A 132 4.26 -22.19 5.11
CA VAL A 132 3.88 -22.43 3.72
C VAL A 132 5.09 -22.97 2.98
N GLU A 133 4.91 -24.10 2.29
CA GLU A 133 5.96 -24.63 1.42
C GLU A 133 6.15 -23.69 0.23
N THR A 134 7.37 -23.29 0.01
CA THR A 134 7.79 -22.44 -1.10
C THR A 134 9.03 -23.02 -1.76
N VAL A 135 9.18 -22.80 -3.06
CA VAL A 135 10.40 -23.18 -3.78
C VAL A 135 11.30 -21.93 -3.82
N TRP A 136 12.43 -21.98 -3.10
CA TRP A 136 13.25 -20.80 -2.85
C TRP A 136 14.63 -20.80 -3.51
N ASN A 137 14.99 -21.85 -4.24
CA ASN A 137 16.30 -21.90 -4.88
C ASN A 137 16.24 -22.43 -6.31
N GLU A 138 17.31 -22.18 -7.05
CA GLU A 138 17.49 -22.60 -8.43
C GLU A 138 17.47 -24.12 -8.61
N TRP A 139 17.69 -24.87 -7.53
CA TRP A 139 17.72 -26.34 -7.49
C TRP A 139 16.37 -26.96 -7.21
N GLY A 140 15.31 -26.15 -7.11
CA GLY A 140 13.95 -26.65 -6.82
C GLY A 140 13.76 -27.20 -5.41
N THR A 141 14.68 -26.89 -4.47
CA THR A 141 14.55 -27.34 -3.08
C THR A 141 13.35 -26.66 -2.43
N LYS A 142 12.41 -27.44 -1.94
CA LYS A 142 11.27 -26.92 -1.18
C LYS A 142 11.77 -26.46 0.19
N THR A 143 11.52 -25.21 0.49
CA THR A 143 11.72 -24.65 1.82
C THR A 143 10.39 -24.18 2.38
N SER A 144 10.24 -24.22 3.69
CA SER A 144 9.03 -23.70 4.34
C SER A 144 9.30 -22.32 4.91
N ALA A 145 8.49 -21.36 4.51
CA ALA A 145 8.55 -19.99 5.04
C ALA A 145 7.58 -19.81 6.21
N PRO A 146 7.95 -19.05 7.26
CA PRO A 146 7.07 -18.73 8.36
C PRO A 146 6.03 -17.67 7.95
N TYR A 147 4.80 -17.88 8.37
CA TYR A 147 3.66 -17.01 8.16
C TYR A 147 2.95 -16.72 9.48
N TRP A 148 2.30 -15.56 9.57
CA TRP A 148 1.47 -15.14 10.69
C TRP A 148 0.09 -14.71 10.20
N ILE A 149 -0.74 -14.13 11.06
CA ILE A 149 -2.13 -13.76 10.72
C ILE A 149 -2.21 -12.86 9.48
N LEU A 150 -1.30 -11.89 9.35
CA LEU A 150 -1.24 -10.98 8.19
C LEU A 150 -0.34 -11.48 7.06
N GLY A 151 0.01 -12.76 7.05
CA GLY A 151 0.77 -13.40 6.01
C GLY A 151 2.29 -13.43 6.24
N PHE A 152 3.06 -13.46 5.15
CA PHE A 152 4.52 -13.46 5.17
C PHE A 152 5.08 -12.10 5.65
N LYS A 153 6.30 -12.10 6.20
CA LYS A 153 6.93 -10.92 6.81
C LYS A 153 6.81 -9.63 6.00
N ASN A 154 7.02 -9.69 4.69
CA ASN A 154 6.98 -8.51 3.84
C ASN A 154 5.54 -8.05 3.55
N SER A 155 4.55 -8.95 3.52
CA SER A 155 3.15 -8.60 3.27
C SER A 155 2.49 -7.85 4.43
N GLN A 156 3.12 -7.84 5.60
CA GLN A 156 2.59 -7.16 6.79
C GLN A 156 2.85 -5.65 6.79
N ALA A 157 3.84 -5.17 6.02
CA ALA A 157 4.28 -3.77 6.03
C ALA A 157 3.12 -2.79 5.80
N PHE A 158 2.30 -3.04 4.78
CA PHE A 158 1.21 -2.13 4.43
C PHE A 158 0.03 -2.16 5.42
N TRP A 159 -0.15 -3.23 6.16
CA TRP A 159 -1.10 -3.25 7.28
C TRP A 159 -0.70 -2.26 8.36
N TYR A 160 0.57 -2.27 8.74
CA TYR A 160 1.08 -1.40 9.81
C TYR A 160 1.22 0.06 9.36
N LEU A 161 1.61 0.31 8.11
CA LEU A 161 1.59 1.66 7.55
C LEU A 161 0.17 2.23 7.44
N LEU A 162 -0.80 1.42 7.00
CA LEU A 162 -2.21 1.83 6.97
C LEU A 162 -2.74 2.08 8.38
N LEU A 163 -2.35 1.25 9.37
CA LEU A 163 -2.68 1.46 10.77
C LEU A 163 -2.21 2.84 11.26
N GLU A 164 -0.98 3.22 10.96
CA GLU A 164 -0.41 4.53 11.32
C GLU A 164 -1.18 5.68 10.68
N ILE A 165 -1.46 5.58 9.37
CA ILE A 165 -2.20 6.61 8.63
C ILE A 165 -3.61 6.76 9.22
N LEU A 166 -4.34 5.66 9.42
CA LEU A 166 -5.71 5.71 9.92
C LEU A 166 -5.77 6.19 11.38
N ALA A 167 -4.81 5.80 12.22
CA ALA A 167 -4.73 6.26 13.60
C ALA A 167 -4.47 7.77 13.68
N LEU A 168 -3.59 8.29 12.84
CA LEU A 168 -3.36 9.72 12.72
C LEU A 168 -4.62 10.47 12.24
N LEU A 169 -5.26 10.00 11.19
CA LEU A 169 -6.46 10.65 10.63
C LEU A 169 -7.62 10.62 11.61
N LYS A 170 -7.81 9.53 12.34
CA LYS A 170 -8.80 9.42 13.41
C LYS A 170 -8.57 10.45 14.51
N TRP A 171 -7.31 10.62 14.94
CA TRP A 171 -6.96 11.65 15.92
C TRP A 171 -7.17 13.06 15.33
N TYR A 172 -6.77 13.30 14.09
CA TYR A 172 -6.90 14.61 13.45
C TYR A 172 -8.37 15.05 13.31
N LEU A 173 -9.27 14.10 12.96
CA LEU A 173 -10.71 14.34 12.86
C LEU A 173 -11.40 14.51 14.23
N ARG A 174 -10.91 13.84 15.27
CA ARG A 174 -11.38 13.97 16.66
C ARG A 174 -10.18 13.98 17.62
N PRO A 175 -9.63 15.16 17.95
CA PRO A 175 -8.40 15.29 18.73
C PRO A 175 -8.65 15.07 20.23
N THR A 176 -9.05 13.86 20.61
CA THR A 176 -9.22 13.44 22.01
C THR A 176 -7.91 12.87 22.58
N ARG A 177 -7.78 12.88 23.93
CA ARG A 177 -6.63 12.24 24.61
C ARG A 177 -6.54 10.73 24.25
N ILE A 178 -7.68 10.06 24.13
CA ILE A 178 -7.76 8.64 23.79
C ILE A 178 -7.25 8.40 22.35
N ASN A 179 -7.71 9.17 21.37
CA ASN A 179 -7.24 9.03 19.99
C ASN A 179 -5.75 9.37 19.85
N LYS A 180 -5.26 10.34 20.64
CA LYS A 180 -3.84 10.66 20.73
C LYS A 180 -3.02 9.46 21.26
N PHE A 181 -3.49 8.83 22.34
CA PHE A 181 -2.87 7.64 22.89
C PHE A 181 -2.83 6.49 21.85
N PHE A 182 -3.95 6.24 21.17
CA PHE A 182 -4.01 5.24 20.11
C PHE A 182 -3.06 5.55 18.96
N ALA A 183 -2.90 6.80 18.54
CA ALA A 183 -1.99 7.16 17.46
C ALA A 183 -0.54 6.81 17.81
N TYR A 184 -0.07 7.15 19.01
CA TYR A 184 1.26 6.75 19.47
C TYR A 184 1.40 5.23 19.66
N GLY A 185 0.39 4.58 20.25
CA GLY A 185 0.39 3.13 20.44
C GLY A 185 0.46 2.36 19.13
N CYS A 186 -0.30 2.79 18.12
CA CYS A 186 -0.25 2.20 16.79
C CYS A 186 1.13 2.36 16.12
N ALA A 187 1.76 3.54 16.25
CA ALA A 187 3.12 3.75 15.74
C ALA A 187 4.16 2.84 16.41
N ILE A 188 4.08 2.71 17.74
CA ILE A 188 4.98 1.82 18.49
C ILE A 188 4.77 0.36 18.06
N VAL A 189 3.51 -0.09 17.97
CA VAL A 189 3.17 -1.46 17.54
C VAL A 189 3.64 -1.71 16.11
N ALA A 190 3.47 -0.75 15.19
CA ALA A 190 3.89 -0.87 13.81
C ALA A 190 5.41 -1.09 13.70
N VAL A 191 6.21 -0.23 14.33
CA VAL A 191 7.68 -0.37 14.33
C VAL A 191 8.12 -1.66 15.02
N ALA A 192 7.56 -1.97 16.21
CA ALA A 192 7.91 -3.17 16.94
C ALA A 192 7.60 -4.46 16.17
N ALA A 193 6.45 -4.52 15.49
CA ALA A 193 6.08 -5.66 14.66
C ALA A 193 7.09 -5.89 13.53
N GLN A 194 7.53 -4.83 12.83
CA GLN A 194 8.49 -4.95 11.73
C GLN A 194 9.90 -5.34 12.22
N LEU A 195 10.27 -4.91 13.41
CA LEU A 195 11.51 -5.37 14.07
C LEU A 195 11.43 -6.86 14.41
N LEU A 196 10.30 -7.33 14.95
CA LEU A 196 10.09 -8.75 15.30
C LEU A 196 10.17 -9.67 14.07
N VAL A 197 9.58 -9.28 12.93
CA VAL A 197 9.67 -10.07 11.68
C VAL A 197 10.98 -9.87 10.93
N ARG A 198 11.86 -8.98 11.41
CA ARG A 198 13.16 -8.67 10.78
C ARG A 198 13.03 -8.21 9.32
N SER A 199 12.02 -7.37 9.02
CA SER A 199 11.85 -6.74 7.71
C SER A 199 12.47 -5.34 7.74
N SER A 200 13.69 -5.20 7.20
CA SER A 200 14.45 -3.94 7.28
C SER A 200 13.74 -2.79 6.57
N THR A 201 13.23 -3.02 5.35
CA THR A 201 12.53 -1.99 4.55
C THR A 201 11.26 -1.53 5.26
N ALA A 202 10.44 -2.48 5.71
CA ALA A 202 9.22 -2.19 6.44
C ALA A 202 9.46 -1.47 7.77
N THR A 203 10.56 -1.81 8.47
CA THR A 203 10.96 -1.11 9.69
C THR A 203 11.27 0.37 9.40
N VAL A 204 12.05 0.64 8.34
CA VAL A 204 12.36 2.02 7.95
C VAL A 204 11.09 2.78 7.56
N ALA A 205 10.21 2.17 6.76
CA ALA A 205 8.96 2.79 6.34
C ALA A 205 8.05 3.12 7.53
N CYS A 206 7.87 2.20 8.49
CA CYS A 206 7.09 2.46 9.71
C CYS A 206 7.74 3.50 10.63
N ILE A 207 9.09 3.55 10.73
CA ILE A 207 9.77 4.60 11.48
C ILE A 207 9.48 5.98 10.88
N VAL A 208 9.52 6.10 9.55
CA VAL A 208 9.19 7.36 8.86
C VAL A 208 7.75 7.77 9.11
N GLY A 209 6.79 6.83 9.08
CA GLY A 209 5.39 7.06 9.44
C GLY A 209 5.22 7.49 10.91
N ALA A 210 5.90 6.80 11.84
CA ALA A 210 5.91 7.12 13.27
C ALA A 210 6.46 8.53 13.57
N ILE A 211 7.52 8.96 12.85
CA ILE A 211 8.04 10.33 12.93
C ILE A 211 6.96 11.31 12.46
N GLY A 212 6.21 11.00 11.41
CA GLY A 212 5.07 11.79 10.95
C GLY A 212 4.02 11.97 12.05
N ILE A 213 3.61 10.91 12.71
CA ILE A 213 2.66 10.94 13.85
C ILE A 213 3.22 11.80 14.99
N TRP A 214 4.49 11.59 15.34
CA TRP A 214 5.15 12.36 16.40
C TRP A 214 5.16 13.86 16.08
N ILE A 215 5.52 14.25 14.85
CA ILE A 215 5.49 15.66 14.40
C ILE A 215 4.07 16.23 14.50
N ALA A 216 3.06 15.53 13.95
CA ALA A 216 1.68 15.99 13.96
C ALA A 216 1.18 16.31 15.36
N ILE A 217 1.45 15.40 16.31
CA ILE A 217 0.90 15.48 17.67
C ILE A 217 1.74 16.39 18.58
N SER A 218 3.08 16.29 18.52
CA SER A 218 3.96 17.06 19.42
C SER A 218 3.97 18.57 19.11
N PHE A 219 3.74 18.91 17.86
CA PHE A 219 3.68 20.31 17.42
C PHE A 219 2.25 20.84 17.26
N GLU A 220 1.23 20.08 17.71
CA GLU A 220 -0.19 20.48 17.57
C GLU A 220 -0.46 21.93 18.00
N ARG A 221 0.03 22.33 19.17
CA ARG A 221 -0.20 23.64 19.78
C ARG A 221 0.89 24.68 19.54
N LYS A 222 1.99 24.28 18.88
CA LYS A 222 3.12 25.18 18.66
C LYS A 222 3.01 25.80 17.26
N ASN A 223 2.97 27.11 17.16
CA ASN A 223 3.06 27.83 15.88
C ASN A 223 4.50 27.83 15.34
N VAL A 224 5.12 26.66 15.28
CA VAL A 224 6.45 26.52 14.67
C VAL A 224 6.25 26.31 13.16
N PRO A 225 6.75 27.23 12.32
CA PRO A 225 6.73 27.01 10.89
C PRO A 225 7.70 25.89 10.53
N ILE A 226 7.18 24.72 10.16
CA ILE A 226 8.01 23.64 9.65
C ILE A 226 8.09 23.80 8.14
N LYS A 227 9.30 24.00 7.63
CA LYS A 227 9.52 24.08 6.17
C LYS A 227 9.24 22.74 5.53
N SER A 228 8.24 22.65 4.67
CA SER A 228 7.89 21.42 3.98
C SER A 228 8.55 21.38 2.59
N ILE A 229 8.99 20.20 2.20
CA ILE A 229 9.52 19.94 0.86
C ILE A 229 8.33 19.91 -0.13
N ASN A 230 8.58 20.35 -1.36
CA ASN A 230 7.62 20.22 -2.44
C ASN A 230 7.41 18.73 -2.77
N SER A 231 6.16 18.27 -2.75
CA SER A 231 5.81 16.86 -2.96
C SER A 231 6.15 16.36 -4.38
N TYR A 232 6.18 17.23 -5.39
CA TYR A 232 6.68 16.86 -6.72
C TYR A 232 8.17 16.48 -6.71
N LEU A 233 8.97 17.16 -5.88
CA LEU A 233 10.38 16.83 -5.72
C LEU A 233 10.54 15.45 -5.07
N ILE A 234 9.67 15.10 -4.10
CA ILE A 234 9.68 13.76 -3.48
C ILE A 234 9.39 12.68 -4.52
N VAL A 235 8.40 12.89 -5.39
CA VAL A 235 8.09 11.97 -6.50
C VAL A 235 9.28 11.86 -7.46
N ALA A 236 9.89 12.97 -7.85
CA ALA A 236 11.06 12.97 -8.74
C ALA A 236 12.26 12.25 -8.12
N ILE A 237 12.58 12.52 -6.84
CA ILE A 237 13.66 11.83 -6.11
C ILE A 237 13.38 10.32 -6.05
N ASN A 238 12.13 9.92 -5.78
CA ASN A 238 11.76 8.50 -5.77
C ASN A 238 12.08 7.82 -7.11
N TYR A 239 11.73 8.43 -8.25
CA TYR A 239 12.07 7.87 -9.57
C TYR A 239 13.57 7.79 -9.81
N ILE A 240 14.32 8.85 -9.45
CA ILE A 240 15.78 8.86 -9.58
C ILE A 240 16.40 7.74 -8.73
N VAL A 241 15.99 7.62 -7.46
CA VAL A 241 16.51 6.57 -6.56
C VAL A 241 16.20 5.18 -7.10
N ASN A 242 14.99 4.93 -7.59
CA ASN A 242 14.63 3.62 -8.15
C ASN A 242 15.38 3.32 -9.45
N ALA A 243 15.56 4.30 -10.34
CA ALA A 243 16.41 4.12 -11.53
C ALA A 243 17.85 3.78 -11.15
N LEU A 244 18.40 4.46 -10.17
CA LEU A 244 19.75 4.18 -9.66
C LEU A 244 19.83 2.79 -9.01
N LEU A 245 18.84 2.37 -8.25
CA LEU A 245 18.78 1.02 -7.64
C LEU A 245 18.74 -0.07 -8.71
N VAL A 246 17.87 0.07 -9.71
CA VAL A 246 17.66 -0.96 -10.73
C VAL A 246 18.82 -1.01 -11.74
N PHE A 247 19.34 0.15 -12.18
CA PHE A 247 20.29 0.24 -13.30
C PHE A 247 21.77 0.36 -12.94
N GLY A 248 22.17 0.35 -11.68
CA GLY A 248 23.58 0.29 -11.50
C GLY A 248 24.22 0.74 -10.20
N MET A 249 23.47 1.16 -9.22
CA MET A 249 24.10 1.55 -7.95
C MET A 249 24.23 0.43 -6.92
N ALA A 250 23.87 -0.80 -7.23
CA ALA A 250 24.19 -1.96 -6.38
C ALA A 250 25.67 -2.01 -6.03
N THR A 251 26.56 -1.64 -6.97
CA THR A 251 28.01 -1.54 -6.76
C THR A 251 28.43 -0.35 -5.89
N PHE A 252 27.75 0.80 -5.99
CA PHE A 252 28.10 2.00 -5.20
C PHE A 252 27.51 2.00 -3.80
N LEU A 253 26.25 1.56 -3.65
CA LEU A 253 25.57 1.49 -2.35
C LEU A 253 25.86 0.21 -1.58
N GLY A 254 26.46 -0.79 -2.23
CA GLY A 254 26.77 -2.08 -1.64
C GLY A 254 27.51 -2.00 -0.29
N PRO A 255 28.62 -1.27 -0.18
CA PRO A 255 29.35 -1.14 1.09
C PRO A 255 28.51 -0.51 2.19
N VAL A 256 27.68 0.48 1.86
CA VAL A 256 26.77 1.15 2.83
C VAL A 256 25.66 0.21 3.28
N VAL A 257 25.05 -0.52 2.36
CA VAL A 257 23.99 -1.50 2.67
C VAL A 257 24.53 -2.67 3.48
N GLN A 258 25.71 -3.15 3.16
CA GLN A 258 26.37 -4.21 3.91
C GLN A 258 26.69 -3.78 5.34
N THR A 259 27.20 -2.56 5.52
CA THR A 259 27.57 -2.02 6.84
C THR A 259 26.34 -1.75 7.72
N LEU A 260 25.25 -1.19 7.14
CA LEU A 260 24.06 -0.80 7.89
C LEU A 260 23.07 -1.96 8.13
N PHE A 261 22.96 -2.89 7.20
CA PHE A 261 21.92 -3.92 7.22
C PHE A 261 22.43 -5.34 7.23
N ASN A 262 23.75 -5.53 7.21
CA ASN A 262 24.42 -6.85 7.14
C ASN A 262 23.83 -7.75 6.02
N LYS A 263 23.51 -7.14 4.86
CA LYS A 263 23.01 -7.81 3.66
C LYS A 263 24.07 -7.79 2.56
N ASP A 264 24.09 -8.85 1.75
CA ASP A 264 25.01 -8.95 0.63
C ASP A 264 24.71 -7.91 -0.48
N LEU A 265 25.71 -7.72 -1.36
CA LEU A 265 25.66 -6.78 -2.48
C LEU A 265 24.60 -7.12 -3.53
N THR A 266 24.06 -8.33 -3.50
CA THR A 266 23.06 -8.81 -4.46
C THR A 266 21.64 -8.40 -4.08
N PHE A 267 21.45 -7.67 -2.97
CA PHE A 267 20.11 -7.39 -2.43
C PHE A 267 19.24 -8.65 -2.34
N SER A 268 19.83 -9.77 -1.88
CA SER A 268 19.16 -11.07 -1.82
C SER A 268 18.77 -11.61 -3.22
N ASN A 269 19.68 -11.50 -4.19
CA ASN A 269 19.50 -11.90 -5.60
C ASN A 269 18.47 -11.09 -6.41
N ARG A 270 17.93 -10.00 -5.89
CA ARG A 270 16.96 -9.17 -6.62
C ARG A 270 17.54 -8.54 -7.87
N THR A 271 18.86 -8.31 -7.94
CA THR A 271 19.54 -7.76 -9.11
C THR A 271 19.30 -8.63 -10.36
N ASN A 272 19.34 -9.96 -10.22
CA ASN A 272 19.07 -10.88 -11.34
C ASN A 272 17.61 -10.79 -11.80
N ALA A 273 16.67 -10.69 -10.85
CA ALA A 273 15.26 -10.48 -11.18
C ALA A 273 15.02 -9.14 -11.88
N TRP A 274 15.73 -8.06 -11.49
CA TRP A 274 15.63 -6.77 -12.14
C TRP A 274 16.16 -6.80 -13.58
N ILE A 275 17.32 -7.44 -13.81
CA ILE A 275 17.88 -7.59 -15.15
C ILE A 275 16.93 -8.40 -16.05
N ALA A 276 16.40 -9.50 -15.57
CA ALA A 276 15.48 -10.35 -16.33
C ALA A 276 14.16 -9.63 -16.65
N ALA A 277 13.55 -8.99 -15.66
CA ALA A 277 12.31 -8.22 -15.87
C ALA A 277 12.51 -7.05 -16.84
N PHE A 278 13.63 -6.33 -16.74
CA PHE A 278 13.95 -5.23 -17.66
C PHE A 278 14.23 -5.74 -19.06
N SER A 279 14.95 -6.85 -19.20
CA SER A 279 15.22 -7.48 -20.49
C SER A 279 13.94 -7.94 -21.19
N ASP A 280 12.98 -8.46 -20.42
CA ASP A 280 11.68 -8.87 -20.95
C ASP A 280 10.79 -7.66 -21.30
N PHE A 281 10.80 -6.60 -20.49
CA PHE A 281 10.17 -5.31 -20.81
C PHE A 281 10.62 -4.75 -22.17
N LEU A 282 11.91 -4.85 -22.50
CA LEU A 282 12.44 -4.34 -23.77
C LEU A 282 11.88 -5.07 -25.00
N LYS A 283 11.30 -6.26 -24.86
CA LYS A 283 10.64 -6.99 -25.95
C LYS A 283 9.28 -6.38 -26.31
N ASN A 284 8.58 -5.78 -25.33
CA ASN A 284 7.30 -5.11 -25.54
C ASN A 284 7.19 -3.82 -24.67
N PRO A 285 7.96 -2.76 -24.98
CA PRO A 285 8.11 -1.62 -24.10
C PRO A 285 6.85 -0.75 -23.96
N ILE A 286 5.93 -0.78 -24.92
CA ILE A 286 4.72 0.06 -24.89
C ILE A 286 3.68 -0.55 -23.95
N HIS A 287 3.39 -1.83 -24.08
CA HIS A 287 2.31 -2.54 -23.39
C HIS A 287 2.81 -3.44 -22.25
N GLY A 288 4.09 -3.83 -22.25
CA GLY A 288 4.62 -4.81 -21.30
C GLY A 288 4.16 -6.24 -21.64
N THR A 289 4.06 -7.09 -20.64
CA THR A 289 3.76 -8.53 -20.77
C THR A 289 2.37 -8.93 -20.28
N GLY A 290 1.59 -8.02 -19.75
CA GLY A 290 0.34 -8.31 -19.03
C GLY A 290 0.59 -8.87 -17.62
N ILE A 291 -0.49 -9.18 -16.90
CA ILE A 291 -0.41 -9.83 -15.58
C ILE A 291 0.11 -11.25 -15.77
N LEU A 292 1.24 -11.54 -15.13
CA LEU A 292 1.86 -12.86 -15.17
C LEU A 292 1.33 -13.75 -14.06
N THR A 293 1.08 -15.02 -14.38
CA THR A 293 0.92 -16.05 -13.36
C THR A 293 2.26 -16.28 -12.66
N SER A 294 2.23 -16.89 -11.48
CA SER A 294 3.46 -17.26 -10.77
C SER A 294 4.40 -18.12 -11.61
N GLU A 295 3.85 -19.03 -12.43
CA GLU A 295 4.62 -19.92 -13.30
C GLU A 295 5.26 -19.14 -14.45
N SER A 296 4.48 -18.32 -15.17
CA SER A 296 5.01 -17.49 -16.26
C SER A 296 6.05 -16.48 -15.78
N ALA A 297 5.88 -15.90 -14.58
CA ALA A 297 6.85 -14.98 -13.99
C ALA A 297 8.16 -15.68 -13.66
N LYS A 298 8.12 -16.91 -13.12
CA LYS A 298 9.33 -17.73 -12.86
C LYS A 298 10.07 -18.07 -14.12
N GLU A 299 9.35 -18.44 -15.19
CA GLU A 299 9.94 -18.74 -16.48
C GLU A 299 10.70 -17.54 -17.04
N VAL A 300 10.09 -16.36 -17.03
CA VAL A 300 10.73 -15.12 -17.51
C VAL A 300 11.94 -14.74 -16.65
N LEU A 301 11.79 -14.81 -15.33
CA LEU A 301 12.85 -14.42 -14.41
C LEU A 301 13.98 -15.46 -14.32
N GLY A 302 13.83 -16.62 -14.98
CA GLY A 302 14.82 -17.69 -14.97
C GLY A 302 15.10 -18.26 -13.58
N SER A 303 14.15 -18.12 -12.66
CA SER A 303 14.31 -18.50 -11.26
C SER A 303 13.01 -19.07 -10.70
N LEU A 304 13.11 -20.18 -10.01
CA LEU A 304 12.00 -20.78 -9.27
C LEU A 304 11.63 -19.97 -8.01
N SER A 305 12.49 -19.03 -7.62
CA SER A 305 12.33 -18.26 -6.37
C SER A 305 11.56 -16.95 -6.53
N TYR A 306 11.57 -16.35 -7.72
CA TYR A 306 10.97 -15.03 -7.93
C TYR A 306 9.71 -15.12 -8.78
N MET A 307 8.65 -14.47 -8.32
CA MET A 307 7.36 -14.34 -9.01
C MET A 307 7.09 -12.89 -9.43
N GLN A 308 7.96 -11.96 -9.06
CA GLN A 308 7.79 -10.52 -9.27
C GLN A 308 9.15 -9.82 -9.28
N ALA A 309 9.18 -8.60 -9.83
CA ALA A 309 10.41 -7.82 -9.93
C ALA A 309 10.94 -7.30 -8.59
N HIS A 310 10.18 -7.41 -7.48
CA HIS A 310 10.55 -6.81 -6.18
C HIS A 310 10.95 -5.33 -6.25
N ASN A 311 10.38 -4.60 -7.19
CA ASN A 311 10.43 -3.16 -7.35
C ASN A 311 9.18 -2.76 -8.12
N GLU A 312 8.33 -1.92 -7.54
CA GLU A 312 7.03 -1.56 -8.11
C GLU A 312 7.14 -0.88 -9.48
N TRP A 313 8.13 0.00 -9.63
CA TRP A 313 8.30 0.77 -10.86
C TRP A 313 8.73 -0.10 -12.03
N LEU A 314 9.66 -1.02 -11.76
CA LEU A 314 10.05 -2.02 -12.75
C LEU A 314 8.92 -3.00 -13.04
N GLN A 315 8.14 -3.37 -12.02
CA GLN A 315 6.95 -4.22 -12.20
C GLN A 315 5.92 -3.57 -13.13
N CYS A 316 5.66 -2.27 -12.95
CA CYS A 316 4.77 -1.51 -13.83
C CYS A 316 5.28 -1.48 -15.29
N LEU A 317 6.57 -1.23 -15.48
CA LEU A 317 7.19 -1.26 -16.81
C LEU A 317 7.13 -2.67 -17.41
N TRP A 318 7.46 -3.68 -16.66
CA TRP A 318 7.50 -5.07 -17.13
C TRP A 318 6.11 -5.56 -17.54
N GLN A 319 5.11 -5.41 -16.68
CA GLN A 319 3.77 -5.96 -16.91
C GLN A 319 2.84 -5.05 -17.72
N GLY A 320 2.97 -3.74 -17.62
CA GLY A 320 2.04 -2.82 -18.28
C GLY A 320 2.71 -1.80 -19.21
N GLY A 321 4.03 -1.94 -19.41
CA GLY A 321 4.80 -1.08 -20.30
C GLY A 321 4.87 0.38 -19.85
N ILE A 322 5.33 1.23 -20.75
CA ILE A 322 5.42 2.67 -20.53
C ILE A 322 4.03 3.28 -20.25
N ILE A 323 2.97 2.74 -20.84
CA ILE A 323 1.62 3.29 -20.63
C ILE A 323 1.20 3.14 -19.16
N LEU A 324 1.34 1.96 -18.57
CA LEU A 324 0.99 1.74 -17.14
C LEU A 324 1.89 2.58 -16.24
N PHE A 325 3.19 2.64 -16.52
CA PHE A 325 4.13 3.47 -15.78
C PHE A 325 3.74 4.95 -15.80
N VAL A 326 3.29 5.49 -16.94
CA VAL A 326 2.79 6.87 -17.05
C VAL A 326 1.51 7.05 -16.23
N ILE A 327 0.56 6.11 -16.29
CA ILE A 327 -0.68 6.19 -15.50
C ILE A 327 -0.35 6.25 -13.99
N VAL A 328 0.55 5.40 -13.51
CA VAL A 328 1.00 5.39 -12.09
C VAL A 328 1.73 6.69 -11.74
N THR A 329 2.56 7.21 -12.65
CA THR A 329 3.22 8.51 -12.48
C THR A 329 2.20 9.63 -12.34
N VAL A 330 1.20 9.71 -13.22
CA VAL A 330 0.12 10.69 -13.16
C VAL A 330 -0.65 10.57 -11.83
N MET A 331 -0.88 9.37 -11.34
CA MET A 331 -1.51 9.13 -10.04
C MET A 331 -0.71 9.77 -8.90
N PHE A 332 0.59 9.49 -8.80
CA PHE A 332 1.42 10.05 -7.74
C PHE A 332 1.63 11.57 -7.89
N LEU A 333 1.66 12.09 -9.12
CA LEU A 333 1.65 13.54 -9.36
C LEU A 333 0.33 14.18 -8.91
N ALA A 334 -0.81 13.51 -9.09
CA ALA A 334 -2.10 13.98 -8.57
C ALA A 334 -2.12 14.00 -7.04
N VAL A 335 -1.55 12.97 -6.38
CA VAL A 335 -1.36 12.93 -4.92
C VAL A 335 -0.45 14.08 -4.47
N ALA A 336 0.71 14.26 -5.10
CA ALA A 336 1.66 15.34 -4.80
C ALA A 336 1.03 16.73 -4.98
N LYS A 337 0.25 16.93 -6.07
CA LYS A 337 -0.53 18.15 -6.29
C LYS A 337 -1.50 18.44 -5.13
N ARG A 338 -2.14 17.39 -4.62
CA ARG A 338 -3.09 17.52 -3.50
C ARG A 338 -2.40 17.86 -2.20
N ILE A 339 -1.27 17.20 -1.89
CA ILE A 339 -0.43 17.50 -0.71
C ILE A 339 0.11 18.94 -0.78
N ASN A 340 0.60 19.38 -1.95
CA ASN A 340 1.12 20.75 -2.10
C ASN A 340 0.07 21.84 -1.84
N LYS A 341 -1.23 21.52 -1.98
CA LYS A 341 -2.34 22.41 -1.64
C LYS A 341 -2.69 22.46 -0.15
N ILE A 342 -2.07 21.63 0.69
CA ILE A 342 -2.23 21.67 2.15
C ILE A 342 -1.58 22.97 2.66
N VAL A 343 -2.34 23.76 3.39
CA VAL A 343 -1.89 25.06 3.98
C VAL A 343 -1.21 24.82 5.32
N ASP A 344 -1.76 23.89 6.15
CA ASP A 344 -1.11 23.50 7.41
C ASP A 344 0.23 22.83 7.10
N SER A 345 1.33 23.54 7.41
CA SER A 345 2.68 23.08 7.11
C SER A 345 3.02 21.75 7.79
N LYS A 346 2.47 21.46 8.97
CA LYS A 346 2.69 20.23 9.72
C LYS A 346 1.99 19.05 9.02
N LEU A 347 0.71 19.23 8.69
CA LEU A 347 -0.05 18.22 7.97
C LEU A 347 0.59 17.92 6.60
N LYS A 348 1.12 18.95 5.93
CA LYS A 348 1.84 18.80 4.68
C LYS A 348 3.12 17.97 4.84
N VAL A 349 3.93 18.25 5.88
CA VAL A 349 5.13 17.44 6.19
C VAL A 349 4.75 16.00 6.48
N VAL A 350 3.71 15.78 7.27
CA VAL A 350 3.23 14.42 7.62
C VAL A 350 2.74 13.66 6.40
N ALA A 351 1.96 14.30 5.52
CA ALA A 351 1.52 13.70 4.26
C ALA A 351 2.70 13.31 3.36
N ASN A 352 3.74 14.15 3.32
CA ASN A 352 4.98 13.86 2.61
C ASN A 352 5.75 12.68 3.23
N LEU A 353 5.81 12.57 4.56
CA LEU A 353 6.47 11.46 5.23
C LEU A 353 5.74 10.13 4.94
N PHE A 354 4.41 10.09 4.97
CA PHE A 354 3.68 8.89 4.57
C PHE A 354 3.85 8.55 3.09
N LEU A 355 3.94 9.55 2.21
CA LEU A 355 4.26 9.31 0.80
C LEU A 355 5.67 8.67 0.65
N VAL A 356 6.65 9.17 1.41
CA VAL A 356 8.01 8.60 1.46
C VAL A 356 7.97 7.17 2.00
N SER A 357 7.19 6.88 3.06
CA SER A 357 7.05 5.53 3.62
C SER A 357 6.55 4.52 2.57
N ILE A 358 5.54 4.90 1.78
CA ILE A 358 5.05 4.06 0.68
C ILE A 358 6.14 3.86 -0.38
N PHE A 359 6.87 4.90 -0.75
CA PHE A 359 7.93 4.82 -1.76
C PHE A 359 9.11 3.96 -1.31
N VAL A 360 9.45 3.98 -0.02
CA VAL A 360 10.47 3.09 0.55
C VAL A 360 10.08 1.62 0.36
N GLU A 361 8.81 1.28 0.63
CA GLU A 361 8.33 -0.09 0.41
C GLU A 361 8.29 -0.46 -1.07
N MET A 362 7.76 0.42 -1.93
CA MET A 362 7.64 0.18 -3.36
C MET A 362 8.99 0.05 -4.08
N ALA A 363 10.07 0.56 -3.49
CA ALA A 363 11.42 0.39 -4.03
C ALA A 363 11.92 -1.07 -3.93
N PHE A 364 11.36 -1.87 -3.01
CA PHE A 364 11.85 -3.23 -2.74
C PHE A 364 10.75 -4.30 -2.79
N GLU A 365 9.49 -3.94 -2.93
CA GLU A 365 8.37 -4.86 -3.00
C GLU A 365 7.31 -4.37 -4.03
N VAL A 366 6.42 -5.29 -4.42
CA VAL A 366 5.35 -5.03 -5.39
C VAL A 366 4.00 -5.06 -4.69
N TRP A 367 3.29 -3.93 -4.68
CA TRP A 367 2.12 -3.74 -3.83
C TRP A 367 0.88 -3.15 -4.51
N LEU A 368 0.98 -2.65 -5.75
CA LEU A 368 -0.19 -2.11 -6.47
C LEU A 368 -1.27 -3.16 -6.79
N GLY A 369 -1.00 -4.45 -6.57
CA GLY A 369 -2.01 -5.50 -6.55
C GLY A 369 -2.83 -5.58 -5.25
N SER A 370 -2.47 -4.84 -4.18
CA SER A 370 -3.10 -4.92 -2.86
C SER A 370 -4.07 -3.76 -2.62
N GLN A 371 -5.28 -4.05 -2.14
CA GLN A 371 -6.25 -3.04 -1.70
C GLN A 371 -5.70 -2.11 -0.61
N LEU A 372 -4.81 -2.61 0.25
CA LEU A 372 -4.21 -1.81 1.33
C LEU A 372 -3.44 -0.61 0.78
N THR A 373 -2.66 -0.83 -0.29
CA THR A 373 -1.88 0.22 -0.95
C THR A 373 -2.79 1.32 -1.50
N TRP A 374 -3.85 0.92 -2.19
CA TRP A 374 -4.79 1.87 -2.77
C TRP A 374 -5.48 2.69 -1.70
N ILE A 375 -5.88 2.07 -0.58
CA ILE A 375 -6.49 2.81 0.55
C ILE A 375 -5.48 3.75 1.20
N MET A 376 -4.20 3.38 1.35
CA MET A 376 -3.17 4.31 1.85
C MET A 376 -3.01 5.52 0.93
N VAL A 377 -2.90 5.30 -0.37
CA VAL A 377 -2.80 6.39 -1.37
C VAL A 377 -4.02 7.30 -1.30
N LEU A 378 -5.23 6.72 -1.19
CA LEU A 378 -6.47 7.49 -1.01
C LEU A 378 -6.45 8.32 0.27
N MET A 379 -6.05 7.73 1.39
CA MET A 379 -6.03 8.43 2.68
C MET A 379 -5.04 9.60 2.67
N ILE A 380 -3.87 9.45 2.08
CA ILE A 380 -2.90 10.55 1.91
C ILE A 380 -3.50 11.65 1.02
N TYR A 381 -4.11 11.30 -0.11
CA TYR A 381 -4.79 12.25 -0.99
C TYR A 381 -5.90 13.04 -0.27
N LYS A 382 -6.63 12.38 0.65
CA LYS A 382 -7.72 12.96 1.43
C LYS A 382 -7.25 13.84 2.59
N MET A 383 -5.98 13.84 2.98
CA MET A 383 -5.47 14.69 4.07
C MET A 383 -5.78 16.17 3.83
N LYS A 384 -5.77 16.66 2.59
CA LYS A 384 -6.18 18.03 2.26
C LYS A 384 -7.63 18.36 2.69
N CYS A 385 -8.54 17.38 2.62
CA CYS A 385 -9.94 17.56 3.01
C CYS A 385 -10.14 17.69 4.54
N MET A 386 -9.11 17.39 5.32
CA MET A 386 -9.14 17.48 6.79
C MET A 386 -8.98 18.92 7.31
N GLU A 387 -8.32 19.80 6.54
CA GLU A 387 -8.09 21.19 6.97
C GLU A 387 -9.38 21.98 7.16
N SER A 388 -10.39 21.74 6.35
CA SER A 388 -11.66 22.47 6.39
C SER A 388 -12.47 22.27 7.68
N GLU A 389 -12.26 21.15 8.39
CA GLU A 389 -12.97 20.89 9.64
C GLU A 389 -12.34 21.55 10.85
N LYS A 390 -11.02 21.76 10.83
CA LYS A 390 -10.31 22.47 11.91
C LYS A 390 -10.65 23.96 11.95
N ILE A 391 -10.97 24.55 10.80
CA ILE A 391 -11.37 25.95 10.68
C ILE A 391 -12.80 26.18 11.18
N LEU A 392 -13.67 25.17 11.11
CA LEU A 392 -15.05 25.25 11.57
C LEU A 392 -15.24 24.90 13.06
N SER A 393 -14.18 24.40 13.73
CA SER A 393 -14.18 24.01 15.14
C SER A 393 -13.41 24.99 16.05
N CYS A 394 -12.85 26.06 15.48
CA CYS A 394 -12.29 27.24 16.18
C CYS A 394 -13.25 28.43 16.08
#